data_ad73ba7607d7e6d8d33bd3bdf9f5b8ef
#
_entry.id   ad73ba7607d7e6d8d33bd3bdf9f5b8ef
#
_cell.length_a   1.000
_cell.length_b   1.000
_cell.length_c   1.000
_cell.angle_alpha   90.00
_cell.angle_beta   90.00
_cell.angle_gamma   90.00
#
_symmetry.space_group_name_H-M   'P 1'
#
loop_
_entity.id
_entity.type
_entity.pdbx_description
1 polymer ?
#
loop_
_entity_poly.entity_id
_entity_poly.type
_entity_poly.pdbx_seq_one_letter_code
_entity_poly.pdbx_strand_id
1 'polypeptide(L)'
;MHEKEKDLISAFMRGQLDRRSLLKRLGAMGVAASTSGVLYNMMASQALAADFDWKAHSGKKLKLLLNKHPYADAMIADLQNFKDLTGMDVTYDVFPEDVYFDKVTAALSSGSSEYDAFMT
;
A
#
# COMPACT_ATOMS: atom_id res chain seq x y z
N MET A 1 8.18 27.64 5.13
CA MET A 1 7.32 27.09 6.20
C MET A 1 7.74 27.70 7.52
N HIS A 2 6.80 28.37 8.21
CA HIS A 2 7.11 29.03 9.47
C HIS A 2 7.31 28.00 10.60
N GLU A 3 8.10 28.34 11.62
CA GLU A 3 8.43 27.47 12.77
C GLU A 3 7.15 26.93 13.44
N LYS A 4 6.15 27.79 13.63
CA LYS A 4 4.84 27.44 14.23
C LYS A 4 4.05 26.39 13.42
N GLU A 5 4.22 26.35 12.10
CA GLU A 5 3.58 25.33 11.24
C GLU A 5 4.23 23.96 11.46
N LYS A 6 5.55 23.94 11.58
CA LYS A 6 6.30 22.70 11.86
C LYS A 6 5.94 22.13 13.23
N ASP A 7 5.77 22.98 14.23
CA ASP A 7 5.38 22.54 15.58
C ASP A 7 3.97 21.94 15.59
N LEU A 8 3.02 22.54 14.85
CA LEU A 8 1.65 22.00 14.74
C LEU A 8 1.62 20.67 14.02
N ILE A 9 2.39 20.53 12.94
CA ILE A 9 2.50 19.28 12.18
C ILE A 9 3.12 18.19 13.06
N SER A 10 4.19 18.52 13.79
CA SER A 10 4.85 17.56 14.68
C SER A 10 3.96 17.15 15.87
N ALA A 11 3.14 18.05 16.38
CA ALA A 11 2.15 17.72 17.42
C ALA A 11 1.03 16.79 16.89
N PHE A 12 0.60 17.00 15.66
CA PHE A 12 -0.34 16.12 14.98
C PHE A 12 0.26 14.73 14.75
N MET A 13 1.50 14.67 14.28
CA MET A 13 2.21 13.40 14.05
C MET A 13 2.43 12.59 15.33
N ARG A 14 2.56 13.27 16.49
CA ARG A 14 2.64 12.61 17.80
C ARG A 14 1.27 12.24 18.39
N GLY A 15 0.17 12.41 17.65
CA GLY A 15 -1.19 12.10 18.12
C GLY A 15 -1.73 13.07 19.17
N GLN A 16 -1.07 14.21 19.39
CA GLN A 16 -1.46 15.22 20.38
C GLN A 16 -2.51 16.22 19.85
N LEU A 17 -2.79 16.18 18.53
CA LEU A 17 -3.79 17.01 17.87
C LEU A 17 -4.66 16.16 16.95
N ASP A 18 -5.97 16.37 17.02
CA ASP A 18 -6.91 15.80 16.04
C ASP A 18 -6.93 16.61 14.72
N ARG A 19 -7.38 15.99 13.63
CA ARG A 19 -7.41 16.58 12.28
C ARG A 19 -8.17 17.91 12.23
N ARG A 20 -9.28 18.00 12.96
CA ARG A 20 -10.12 19.20 12.97
C ARG A 20 -9.40 20.37 13.65
N SER A 21 -8.73 20.13 14.74
CA SER A 21 -7.94 21.13 15.48
C SER A 21 -6.73 21.58 14.70
N LEU A 22 -6.05 20.66 13.98
CA LEU A 22 -4.95 21.01 13.08
C LEU A 22 -5.42 21.97 11.97
N LEU A 23 -6.51 21.62 11.26
CA LEU A 23 -7.07 22.46 10.20
C LEU A 23 -7.53 23.84 10.68
N LYS A 24 -8.16 23.91 11.85
CA LYS A 24 -8.57 25.20 12.47
C LYS A 24 -7.36 26.09 12.77
N ARG A 25 -6.28 25.53 13.32
CA ARG A 25 -5.08 26.30 13.69
C ARG A 25 -4.29 26.73 12.46
N LEU A 26 -4.19 25.87 11.42
CA LEU A 26 -3.57 26.25 10.13
C LEU A 26 -4.38 27.34 9.42
N GLY A 27 -5.72 27.24 9.42
CA GLY A 27 -6.59 28.27 8.87
C GLY A 27 -6.47 29.62 9.62
N ALA A 28 -6.35 29.60 10.93
CA ALA A 28 -6.15 30.80 11.75
C ALA A 28 -4.80 31.48 11.50
N MET A 29 -3.79 30.75 11.02
CA MET A 29 -2.47 31.29 10.63
C MET A 29 -2.43 31.79 9.18
N GLY A 30 -3.57 31.81 8.47
CA GLY A 30 -3.66 32.31 7.10
C GLY A 30 -3.00 31.41 6.05
N VAL A 31 -2.81 30.13 6.35
CA VAL A 31 -2.30 29.17 5.37
C VAL A 31 -3.38 28.92 4.32
N ALA A 32 -3.14 29.41 3.09
CA ALA A 32 -4.11 29.33 2.01
C ALA A 32 -4.40 27.87 1.60
N ALA A 33 -5.62 27.62 1.17
CA ALA A 33 -6.11 26.29 0.78
C ALA A 33 -5.25 25.60 -0.31
N SER A 34 -4.48 26.35 -1.09
CA SER A 34 -3.55 25.83 -2.11
C SER A 34 -2.32 25.12 -1.54
N THR A 35 -1.88 25.49 -0.33
CA THR A 35 -0.77 24.83 0.37
C THR A 35 -1.21 23.61 1.16
N SER A 36 -2.50 23.50 1.50
CA SER A 36 -3.04 22.36 2.24
C SER A 36 -2.98 21.04 1.46
N GLY A 37 -3.09 21.07 0.13
CA GLY A 37 -2.97 19.87 -0.71
C GLY A 37 -1.54 19.31 -0.73
N VAL A 38 -0.54 20.17 -0.78
CA VAL A 38 0.88 19.76 -0.73
C VAL A 38 1.24 19.24 0.66
N LEU A 39 0.80 19.93 1.71
CA LEU A 39 0.96 19.50 3.10
C LEU A 39 0.26 18.16 3.38
N TYR A 40 -0.95 17.98 2.87
CA TYR A 40 -1.69 16.72 3.01
C TYR A 40 -0.94 15.56 2.34
N ASN A 41 -0.44 15.74 1.11
CA ASN A 41 0.33 14.72 0.41
C ASN A 41 1.67 14.40 1.11
N MET A 42 2.38 15.41 1.60
CA MET A 42 3.61 15.19 2.36
C MET A 42 3.36 14.47 3.69
N MET A 43 2.28 14.79 4.39
CA MET A 43 1.90 14.13 5.64
C MET A 43 1.40 12.71 5.40
N ALA A 44 0.63 12.49 4.34
CA ALA A 44 0.15 11.16 3.97
C ALA A 44 1.32 10.24 3.57
N SER A 45 2.28 10.74 2.81
CA SER A 45 3.46 9.95 2.43
C SER A 45 4.38 9.65 3.61
N GLN A 46 4.56 10.57 4.55
CA GLN A 46 5.36 10.32 5.76
C GLN A 46 4.65 9.40 6.76
N ALA A 47 3.33 9.55 6.94
CA ALA A 47 2.55 8.66 7.82
C ALA A 47 2.50 7.23 7.29
N LEU A 48 2.48 7.04 5.98
CA LEU A 48 2.54 5.72 5.36
C LEU A 48 3.96 5.12 5.38
N ALA A 49 5.00 5.94 5.44
CA ALA A 49 6.40 5.48 5.41
C ALA A 49 7.01 5.26 6.80
N ALA A 50 6.54 5.94 7.84
CA ALA A 50 7.21 5.98 9.14
C ALA A 50 6.92 4.77 10.04
N ASP A 51 5.76 4.10 9.87
CA ASP A 51 5.33 3.00 10.75
C ASP A 51 5.00 1.70 10.01
N PHE A 52 5.26 1.61 8.68
CA PHE A 52 4.98 0.39 7.94
C PHE A 52 6.15 -0.59 8.02
N ASP A 53 5.94 -1.68 8.74
CA ASP A 53 6.93 -2.76 8.84
C ASP A 53 6.79 -3.73 7.66
N TRP A 54 7.63 -3.56 6.65
CA TRP A 54 7.70 -4.45 5.48
C TRP A 54 8.03 -5.90 5.85
N LYS A 55 8.68 -6.14 6.99
CA LYS A 55 9.09 -7.47 7.45
C LYS A 55 8.07 -8.12 8.40
N ALA A 56 6.95 -7.48 8.69
CA ALA A 56 5.93 -7.98 9.62
C ALA A 56 5.44 -9.41 9.31
N HIS A 57 5.48 -9.80 8.04
CA HIS A 57 5.07 -11.12 7.57
C HIS A 57 6.23 -11.96 7.00
N SER A 58 7.46 -11.62 7.36
CA SER A 58 8.67 -12.36 6.93
C SER A 58 8.54 -13.85 7.23
N GLY A 59 8.95 -14.68 6.28
CA GLY A 59 8.86 -16.15 6.37
C GLY A 59 7.48 -16.74 6.04
N LYS A 60 6.45 -15.92 5.87
CA LYS A 60 5.13 -16.41 5.41
C LYS A 60 5.15 -16.69 3.91
N LYS A 61 4.29 -17.63 3.49
CA LYS A 61 4.10 -17.99 2.10
C LYS A 61 2.94 -17.23 1.50
N LEU A 62 3.10 -16.81 0.24
CA LEU A 62 2.06 -16.18 -0.56
C LEU A 62 2.02 -16.87 -1.92
N LYS A 63 0.86 -17.34 -2.37
CA LYS A 63 0.68 -17.96 -3.68
C LYS A 63 -0.27 -17.16 -4.55
N LEU A 64 0.19 -16.77 -5.73
CA LEU A 64 -0.54 -15.95 -6.68
C LEU A 64 -1.05 -16.78 -7.86
N LEU A 65 -2.24 -16.44 -8.34
CA LEU A 65 -2.80 -16.95 -9.59
C LEU A 65 -2.83 -15.82 -10.61
N LEU A 66 -2.01 -15.94 -11.68
CA LEU A 66 -1.78 -14.89 -12.64
C LEU A 66 -2.29 -15.27 -14.03
N ASN A 67 -2.91 -14.31 -14.70
CA ASN A 67 -3.24 -14.39 -16.13
C ASN A 67 -1.98 -14.07 -16.95
N LYS A 68 -1.75 -14.80 -18.04
CA LYS A 68 -0.66 -14.51 -18.98
C LYS A 68 -0.95 -13.21 -19.72
N HIS A 69 -0.38 -12.14 -19.21
CA HIS A 69 -0.56 -10.78 -19.72
C HIS A 69 0.74 -9.98 -19.48
N PRO A 70 1.07 -8.95 -20.27
CA PRO A 70 2.24 -8.10 -20.06
C PRO A 70 2.36 -7.53 -18.65
N TYR A 71 1.23 -7.25 -18.00
CA TYR A 71 1.19 -6.82 -16.61
C TYR A 71 1.74 -7.90 -15.66
N ALA A 72 1.35 -9.16 -15.85
CA ALA A 72 1.86 -10.28 -15.04
C ALA A 72 3.36 -10.49 -15.27
N ASP A 73 3.82 -10.37 -16.52
CA ASP A 73 5.25 -10.48 -16.85
C ASP A 73 6.07 -9.38 -16.16
N ALA A 74 5.57 -8.14 -16.11
CA ALA A 74 6.21 -7.05 -15.39
C ALA A 74 6.23 -7.29 -13.86
N MET A 75 5.12 -7.78 -13.29
CA MET A 75 5.03 -8.13 -11.87
C MET A 75 6.01 -9.23 -11.51
N ILE A 76 6.11 -10.28 -12.33
CA ILE A 76 7.03 -11.40 -12.12
C ILE A 76 8.49 -10.92 -12.19
N ALA A 77 8.82 -10.03 -13.12
CA ALA A 77 10.16 -9.47 -13.25
C ALA A 77 10.60 -8.69 -12.01
N ASP A 78 9.66 -8.05 -11.30
CA ASP A 78 9.95 -7.29 -10.09
C ASP A 78 9.71 -8.07 -8.79
N LEU A 79 9.24 -9.31 -8.88
CA LEU A 79 8.83 -10.11 -7.72
C LEU A 79 9.97 -10.35 -6.73
N GLN A 80 11.21 -10.47 -7.21
CA GLN A 80 12.37 -10.67 -6.35
C GLN A 80 12.59 -9.47 -5.40
N ASN A 81 12.39 -8.24 -5.89
CA ASN A 81 12.46 -7.04 -5.05
C ASN A 81 11.43 -7.06 -3.92
N PHE A 82 10.21 -7.51 -4.22
CA PHE A 82 9.17 -7.68 -3.20
C PHE A 82 9.55 -8.74 -2.16
N LYS A 83 10.08 -9.89 -2.60
CA LYS A 83 10.55 -10.96 -1.71
C LYS A 83 11.68 -10.49 -0.79
N ASP A 84 12.65 -9.75 -1.33
CA ASP A 84 13.77 -9.20 -0.57
C ASP A 84 13.31 -8.14 0.45
N LEU A 85 12.36 -7.30 0.04
CA LEU A 85 11.80 -6.24 0.89
C LEU A 85 10.98 -6.80 2.06
N THR A 86 10.14 -7.80 1.79
CA THR A 86 9.19 -8.36 2.77
C THR A 86 9.71 -9.58 3.52
N GLY A 87 10.70 -10.30 2.96
CA GLY A 87 11.13 -11.60 3.46
C GLY A 87 10.07 -12.71 3.30
N MET A 88 9.01 -12.48 2.52
CA MET A 88 8.00 -13.49 2.23
C MET A 88 8.46 -14.45 1.13
N ASP A 89 7.98 -15.70 1.22
CA ASP A 89 8.14 -16.70 0.15
C ASP A 89 6.94 -16.59 -0.80
N VAL A 90 7.15 -15.97 -1.98
CA VAL A 90 6.11 -15.74 -2.97
C VAL A 90 6.27 -16.69 -4.14
N THR A 91 5.24 -17.47 -4.41
CA THR A 91 5.13 -18.37 -5.57
C THR A 91 3.92 -17.98 -6.42
N TYR A 92 3.89 -18.43 -7.67
CA TYR A 92 2.80 -18.12 -8.58
C TYR A 92 2.59 -19.21 -9.61
N ASP A 93 1.35 -19.32 -10.10
CA ASP A 93 0.97 -20.05 -11.31
C ASP A 93 0.47 -19.07 -12.35
N VAL A 94 0.87 -19.26 -13.61
CA VAL A 94 0.45 -18.43 -14.75
C VAL A 94 -0.32 -19.28 -15.72
N PHE A 95 -1.52 -18.85 -16.09
CA PHE A 95 -2.36 -19.50 -17.09
C PHE A 95 -2.70 -18.55 -18.23
N PRO A 96 -2.79 -19.06 -19.50
CA PRO A 96 -3.33 -18.29 -20.62
C PRO A 96 -4.75 -17.79 -20.32
N GLU A 97 -5.12 -16.68 -20.95
CA GLU A 97 -6.38 -15.99 -20.68
C GLU A 97 -7.62 -16.88 -20.89
N ASP A 98 -7.58 -17.74 -21.90
CA ASP A 98 -8.68 -18.66 -22.25
C ASP A 98 -8.98 -19.70 -21.17
N VAL A 99 -8.00 -20.10 -20.36
CA VAL A 99 -8.20 -21.04 -19.24
C VAL A 99 -8.12 -20.37 -17.87
N TYR A 100 -7.64 -19.13 -17.79
CA TYR A 100 -7.41 -18.43 -16.53
C TYR A 100 -8.69 -18.28 -15.70
N PHE A 101 -9.78 -17.80 -16.31
CA PHE A 101 -11.05 -17.57 -15.62
C PHE A 101 -11.69 -18.86 -15.12
N ASP A 102 -11.54 -19.96 -15.84
CA ASP A 102 -11.98 -21.27 -15.41
C ASP A 102 -11.20 -21.74 -14.17
N LYS A 103 -9.89 -21.47 -14.13
CA LYS A 103 -9.03 -21.77 -12.97
C LYS A 103 -9.41 -20.95 -11.74
N VAL A 104 -9.65 -19.65 -11.91
CA VAL A 104 -10.11 -18.78 -10.82
C VAL A 104 -11.48 -19.26 -10.30
N THR A 105 -12.41 -19.52 -11.19
CA THR A 105 -13.76 -19.99 -10.83
C THR A 105 -13.69 -21.30 -10.07
N ALA A 106 -12.90 -22.27 -10.53
CA ALA A 106 -12.72 -23.54 -9.86
C ALA A 106 -12.08 -23.38 -8.48
N ALA A 107 -11.05 -22.55 -8.34
CA ALA A 107 -10.38 -22.29 -7.08
C ALA A 107 -11.31 -21.65 -6.06
N LEU A 108 -12.09 -20.64 -6.47
CA LEU A 108 -13.04 -19.95 -5.59
C LEU A 108 -14.23 -20.83 -5.22
N SER A 109 -14.75 -21.61 -6.17
CA SER A 109 -15.93 -22.48 -5.96
C SER A 109 -15.62 -23.68 -5.08
N SER A 110 -14.38 -24.16 -5.08
CA SER A 110 -13.98 -25.32 -4.27
C SER A 110 -13.89 -25.01 -2.77
N GLY A 111 -13.92 -23.73 -2.38
CA GLY A 111 -13.64 -23.30 -1.02
C GLY A 111 -12.18 -23.55 -0.57
N SER A 112 -11.31 -23.88 -1.52
CA SER A 112 -9.89 -24.11 -1.29
C SER A 112 -9.15 -22.79 -1.12
N SER A 113 -8.23 -22.71 -0.15
CA SER A 113 -7.32 -21.60 0.04
C SER A 113 -5.98 -21.84 -0.68
N GLU A 114 -6.02 -22.45 -1.87
CA GLU A 114 -4.80 -22.75 -2.62
C GLU A 114 -4.06 -21.48 -3.07
N TYR A 115 -4.82 -20.45 -3.41
CA TYR A 115 -4.28 -19.14 -3.82
C TYR A 115 -4.69 -18.05 -2.84
N ASP A 116 -3.75 -17.18 -2.52
CA ASP A 116 -3.97 -16.05 -1.61
C ASP A 116 -4.42 -14.80 -2.36
N ALA A 117 -4.02 -14.66 -3.64
CA ALA A 117 -4.42 -13.55 -4.49
C ALA A 117 -4.49 -13.97 -5.96
N PHE A 118 -5.32 -13.28 -6.73
CA PHE A 118 -5.51 -13.51 -8.16
C PHE A 118 -5.77 -12.20 -8.90
N MET A 119 -5.52 -12.20 -10.21
CA MET A 119 -5.82 -11.06 -11.09
C MET A 119 -7.31 -11.04 -11.45
N THR A 120 -7.90 -9.83 -11.51
CA THR A 120 -9.28 -9.58 -11.95
C THR A 120 -9.33 -8.70 -13.19
#